data_ed19a0c036357837e8f84cc1c947f4a6
#
_entry.id   ed19a0c036357837e8f84cc1c947f4a6
#
_cell.length_a   1.000
_cell.length_b   1.000
_cell.length_c   1.000
_cell.angle_alpha   90.00
_cell.angle_beta   90.00
_cell.angle_gamma   90.00
#
_symmetry.space_group_name_H-M   'P 1'
#
loop_
_entity.id
_entity.type
_entity.pdbx_description
1 polymer ?
#
loop_
_entity_poly.entity_id
_entity_poly.type
_entity_poly.pdbx_seq_one_letter_code
_entity_poly.pdbx_strand_id
1 'polypeptide(L)'
;MDDQFIKTLQENHVAAWNERDRDKRDSLLKTVYAENIRMYDPNSILQNLAEVSDFIGTLHTQDPDFYFSVAKPIDATQNGVRLYGHIGTKAKPAMLSSMDFFIIENGKAAHLYVFMEPEAL
;
A
#
# COMPACT_ATOMS: atom_id res chain seq x y z
N MET A 1 -0.47 -16.21 11.11
CA MET A 1 -1.24 -15.15 10.41
C MET A 1 -2.27 -15.85 9.56
N ASP A 2 -3.54 -15.48 9.69
CA ASP A 2 -4.58 -16.21 9.01
C ASP A 2 -4.91 -15.61 7.62
N ASP A 3 -5.59 -16.41 6.81
CA ASP A 3 -5.93 -16.02 5.43
C ASP A 3 -6.89 -14.83 5.39
N GLN A 4 -7.75 -14.69 6.39
CA GLN A 4 -8.70 -13.58 6.46
C GLN A 4 -7.96 -12.25 6.65
N PHE A 5 -6.95 -12.23 7.50
CA PHE A 5 -6.15 -11.01 7.71
C PHE A 5 -5.41 -10.62 6.42
N ILE A 6 -4.81 -11.60 5.74
CA ILE A 6 -4.08 -11.36 4.49
C ILE A 6 -5.01 -10.79 3.43
N LYS A 7 -6.21 -11.34 3.32
CA LYS A 7 -7.23 -10.84 2.39
C LYS A 7 -7.64 -9.41 2.73
N THR A 8 -7.90 -9.14 4.00
CA THR A 8 -8.27 -7.81 4.48
C THR A 8 -7.15 -6.80 4.24
N LEU A 9 -5.90 -7.20 4.48
CA LEU A 9 -4.73 -6.36 4.22
C LEU A 9 -4.67 -5.95 2.75
N GLN A 10 -4.83 -6.91 1.84
CA GLN A 10 -4.82 -6.61 0.42
C GLN A 10 -5.96 -5.66 0.04
N GLU A 11 -7.19 -6.01 0.43
CA GLU A 11 -8.36 -5.22 0.07
C GLU A 11 -8.28 -3.78 0.59
N ASN A 12 -7.94 -3.61 1.86
CA ASN A 12 -7.94 -2.30 2.49
C ASN A 12 -6.72 -1.46 2.10
N HIS A 13 -5.58 -2.11 1.88
CA HIS A 13 -4.39 -1.41 1.37
C HIS A 13 -4.69 -0.82 -0.02
N VAL A 14 -5.19 -1.65 -0.94
CA VAL A 14 -5.52 -1.20 -2.29
C VAL A 14 -6.59 -0.10 -2.26
N ALA A 15 -7.65 -0.31 -1.48
CA ALA A 15 -8.72 0.68 -1.36
C ALA A 15 -8.21 2.00 -0.81
N ALA A 16 -7.35 1.96 0.23
CA ALA A 16 -6.81 3.16 0.85
C ALA A 16 -5.93 3.97 -0.09
N TRP A 17 -5.08 3.30 -0.87
CA TRP A 17 -4.18 3.99 -1.81
C TRP A 17 -4.93 4.61 -2.98
N ASN A 18 -6.18 4.17 -3.23
CA ASN A 18 -7.05 4.76 -4.25
C ASN A 18 -8.08 5.74 -3.66
N GLU A 19 -8.16 5.86 -2.33
CA GLU A 19 -9.18 6.66 -1.68
C GLU A 19 -8.78 8.13 -1.60
N ARG A 20 -9.56 9.01 -2.24
CA ARG A 20 -9.31 10.46 -2.27
C ARG A 20 -9.75 11.16 -0.99
N ASP A 21 -10.78 10.64 -0.31
CA ASP A 21 -11.28 11.22 0.93
C ASP A 21 -10.39 10.83 2.10
N ARG A 22 -9.85 11.83 2.80
CA ARG A 22 -8.91 11.63 3.91
C ARG A 22 -9.49 10.75 5.01
N ASP A 23 -10.70 11.03 5.45
CA ASP A 23 -11.29 10.31 6.58
C ASP A 23 -11.55 8.84 6.23
N LYS A 24 -12.04 8.58 5.03
CA LYS A 24 -12.25 7.21 4.55
C LYS A 24 -10.93 6.48 4.41
N ARG A 25 -9.92 7.14 3.86
CA ARG A 25 -8.58 6.57 3.72
C ARG A 25 -7.99 6.18 5.07
N ASP A 26 -8.07 7.10 6.05
CA ASP A 26 -7.55 6.84 7.39
C ASP A 26 -8.25 5.67 8.05
N SER A 27 -9.55 5.54 7.88
CA SER A 27 -10.32 4.41 8.41
C SER A 27 -9.86 3.08 7.81
N LEU A 28 -9.61 3.05 6.50
CA LEU A 28 -9.10 1.86 5.82
C LEU A 28 -7.69 1.50 6.31
N LEU A 29 -6.81 2.48 6.41
CA LEU A 29 -5.44 2.27 6.86
C LEU A 29 -5.39 1.73 8.29
N LYS A 30 -6.20 2.26 9.19
CA LYS A 30 -6.22 1.84 10.60
C LYS A 30 -6.58 0.38 10.80
N THR A 31 -7.30 -0.22 9.87
CA THR A 31 -7.67 -1.64 10.00
C THR A 31 -6.48 -2.56 9.82
N VAL A 32 -5.48 -2.15 9.08
CA VAL A 32 -4.36 -3.03 8.70
C VAL A 32 -2.98 -2.48 9.03
N TYR A 33 -2.83 -1.17 9.21
CA TYR A 33 -1.54 -0.56 9.57
C TYR A 33 -1.51 -0.21 11.04
N ALA A 34 -0.36 -0.43 11.69
CA ALA A 34 -0.11 0.11 13.03
C ALA A 34 -0.03 1.64 12.96
N GLU A 35 -0.44 2.33 14.04
CA GLU A 35 -0.34 3.79 14.09
C GLU A 35 1.11 4.27 13.93
N ASN A 36 2.05 3.53 14.48
CA ASN A 36 3.48 3.84 14.38
C ASN A 36 4.17 3.10 13.24
N ILE A 37 3.42 2.75 12.20
CA ILE A 37 4.00 2.09 11.03
C ILE A 37 5.16 2.92 10.48
N ARG A 38 6.18 2.23 9.97
CA ARG A 38 7.23 2.85 9.19
C ARG A 38 7.14 2.38 7.75
N MET A 39 7.09 3.33 6.83
CA MET A 39 7.06 3.03 5.40
C MET A 39 8.36 3.55 4.77
N TYR A 40 8.99 2.67 4.01
CA TYR A 40 10.26 2.94 3.34
C TYR A 40 10.02 2.85 1.84
N ASP A 41 10.04 4.00 1.16
CA ASP A 41 9.98 4.00 -0.30
C ASP A 41 11.34 4.45 -0.85
N PRO A 42 11.55 4.42 -2.19
CA PRO A 42 12.87 4.74 -2.74
C PRO A 42 13.41 6.13 -2.35
N ASN A 43 12.53 7.07 -2.00
CA ASN A 43 12.91 8.47 -1.79
C ASN A 43 12.63 8.99 -0.38
N SER A 44 11.92 8.25 0.46
CA SER A 44 11.50 8.76 1.76
C SER A 44 11.25 7.67 2.79
N ILE A 45 11.27 8.07 4.06
CA ILE A 45 10.89 7.24 5.19
C ILE A 45 9.75 7.98 5.91
N LEU A 46 8.61 7.33 6.03
CA LEU A 46 7.44 7.85 6.73
C LEU A 46 7.33 7.13 8.07
N GLN A 47 7.04 7.87 9.13
CA GLN A 47 7.22 7.36 10.49
C GLN A 47 5.94 7.02 11.24
N ASN A 48 4.78 7.28 10.65
CA ASN A 48 3.51 6.95 11.27
C ASN A 48 2.39 6.95 10.24
N LEU A 49 1.22 6.49 10.66
CA LEU A 49 0.06 6.36 9.79
C LEU A 49 -0.37 7.71 9.20
N ALA A 50 -0.32 8.77 10.00
CA ALA A 50 -0.70 10.11 9.52
C ALA A 50 0.21 10.57 8.38
N GLU A 51 1.51 10.31 8.49
CA GLU A 51 2.46 10.65 7.41
C GLU A 51 2.20 9.85 6.15
N VAL A 52 1.84 8.56 6.29
CA VAL A 52 1.48 7.73 5.13
C VAL A 52 0.24 8.30 4.45
N SER A 53 -0.78 8.67 5.23
CA SER A 53 -2.00 9.24 4.67
C SER A 53 -1.74 10.58 3.97
N ASP A 54 -0.87 11.43 4.55
CA ASP A 54 -0.44 12.69 3.93
C ASP A 54 0.25 12.43 2.60
N PHE A 55 1.13 11.43 2.57
CA PHE A 55 1.86 11.03 1.36
C PHE A 55 0.89 10.62 0.25
N ILE A 56 -0.10 9.80 0.57
CA ILE A 56 -1.13 9.37 -0.39
C ILE A 56 -1.89 10.57 -0.92
N GLY A 57 -2.29 11.49 -0.04
CA GLY A 57 -2.99 12.70 -0.45
C GLY A 57 -2.18 13.57 -1.39
N THR A 58 -0.89 13.74 -1.13
CA THR A 58 0.02 14.47 -1.99
C THR A 58 0.14 13.81 -3.36
N LEU A 59 0.25 12.48 -3.36
CA LEU A 59 0.32 11.69 -4.60
C LEU A 59 -0.93 11.90 -5.45
N HIS A 60 -2.10 11.89 -4.84
CA HIS A 60 -3.37 12.12 -5.55
C HIS A 60 -3.46 13.55 -6.10
N THR A 61 -2.89 14.52 -5.42
CA THR A 61 -2.86 15.91 -5.88
C THR A 61 -1.90 16.07 -7.08
N GLN A 62 -0.73 15.45 -7.01
CA GLN A 62 0.26 15.51 -8.07
C GLN A 62 -0.13 14.69 -9.30
N ASP A 63 -0.85 13.59 -9.07
CA ASP A 63 -1.31 12.70 -10.14
C ASP A 63 -2.80 12.40 -9.93
N PRO A 64 -3.69 13.27 -10.46
CA PRO A 64 -5.14 13.09 -10.27
C PRO A 64 -5.68 11.78 -10.84
N ASP A 65 -4.99 11.18 -11.80
CA ASP A 65 -5.40 9.93 -12.43
C ASP A 65 -4.78 8.70 -11.79
N PHE A 66 -4.04 8.86 -10.69
CA PHE A 66 -3.39 7.77 -9.99
C PHE A 66 -4.37 6.62 -9.74
N TYR A 67 -3.92 5.41 -10.06
CA TYR A 67 -4.69 4.19 -9.85
C TYR A 67 -3.77 3.04 -9.48
N PHE A 68 -4.08 2.40 -8.36
CA PHE A 68 -3.35 1.24 -7.86
C PHE A 68 -4.22 -0.01 -8.05
N SER A 69 -3.64 -1.10 -8.55
CA SER A 69 -4.36 -2.35 -8.73
C SER A 69 -3.45 -3.53 -8.39
N VAL A 70 -4.06 -4.69 -8.13
CA VAL A 70 -3.33 -5.91 -7.81
C VAL A 70 -2.81 -6.54 -9.11
N ALA A 71 -1.52 -6.89 -9.13
CA ALA A 71 -0.88 -7.49 -10.31
C ALA A 71 -0.93 -9.02 -10.30
N LYS A 72 -0.79 -9.63 -9.13
CA LYS A 72 -0.82 -11.09 -8.95
C LYS A 72 -1.12 -11.44 -7.50
N PRO A 73 -1.42 -12.70 -7.19
CA PRO A 73 -1.85 -13.07 -5.83
C PRO A 73 -0.86 -12.68 -4.75
N ILE A 74 -1.39 -12.17 -3.65
CA ILE A 74 -0.65 -11.87 -2.43
C ILE A 74 -0.13 -13.16 -1.82
N ASP A 75 1.08 -13.14 -1.26
CA ASP A 75 1.62 -14.31 -0.54
C ASP A 75 2.28 -13.88 0.76
N ALA A 76 2.49 -14.86 1.63
CA ALA A 76 3.04 -14.61 2.95
C ALA A 76 3.95 -15.75 3.39
N THR A 77 4.97 -15.40 4.17
CA THR A 77 5.80 -16.37 4.86
C THR A 77 6.16 -15.79 6.23
N GLN A 78 5.95 -16.58 7.29
CA GLN A 78 6.11 -16.11 8.67
C GLN A 78 5.29 -14.82 8.88
N ASN A 79 5.91 -13.75 9.36
CA ASN A 79 5.24 -12.46 9.53
C ASN A 79 5.48 -11.49 8.36
N GLY A 80 6.00 -11.97 7.24
CA GLY A 80 6.22 -11.18 6.03
C GLY A 80 5.11 -11.42 5.01
N VAL A 81 4.63 -10.35 4.38
CA VAL A 81 3.58 -10.42 3.35
C VAL A 81 4.05 -9.61 2.14
N ARG A 82 3.94 -10.20 0.95
CA ARG A 82 4.24 -9.51 -0.30
C ARG A 82 2.96 -9.25 -1.07
N LEU A 83 2.75 -7.99 -1.41
CA LEU A 83 1.63 -7.56 -2.26
C LEU A 83 2.20 -6.98 -3.55
N TYR A 84 1.79 -7.56 -4.67
CA TYR A 84 2.27 -7.13 -5.98
C TYR A 84 1.23 -6.24 -6.62
N GLY A 85 1.66 -5.04 -7.04
CA GLY A 85 0.75 -4.05 -7.59
C GLY A 85 1.19 -3.49 -8.92
N HIS A 86 0.23 -2.88 -9.59
CA HIS A 86 0.46 -2.02 -10.73
C HIS A 86 0.06 -0.61 -10.35
N ILE A 87 0.84 0.37 -10.79
CA ILE A 87 0.55 1.77 -10.60
C ILE A 87 0.46 2.42 -11.98
N GLY A 88 -0.61 3.17 -12.19
CA GLY A 88 -0.84 3.87 -13.44
C GLY A 88 -2.11 4.70 -13.36
N THR A 89 -2.89 4.64 -14.41
CA THR A 89 -4.21 5.26 -14.49
C THR A 89 -5.22 4.16 -14.84
N LYS A 90 -6.51 4.47 -14.79
CA LYS A 90 -7.53 3.50 -15.22
C LYS A 90 -7.37 3.13 -16.68
N ALA A 91 -6.92 4.08 -17.52
CA ALA A 91 -6.69 3.85 -18.94
C ALA A 91 -5.41 3.03 -19.20
N LYS A 92 -4.38 3.23 -18.36
CA LYS A 92 -3.10 2.51 -18.44
C LYS A 92 -2.69 2.05 -17.05
N PRO A 93 -3.31 0.96 -16.55
CA PRO A 93 -3.12 0.57 -15.15
C PRO A 93 -1.73 0.03 -14.80
N ALA A 94 -0.95 -0.42 -15.77
CA ALA A 94 0.33 -1.08 -15.54
C ALA A 94 1.53 -0.26 -16.06
N MET A 95 1.61 1.02 -15.70
CA MET A 95 2.76 1.86 -16.07
C MET A 95 4.00 1.52 -15.26
N LEU A 96 3.81 1.18 -13.99
CA LEU A 96 4.87 0.76 -13.07
C LEU A 96 4.41 -0.50 -12.35
N SER A 97 5.36 -1.35 -11.99
CA SER A 97 5.11 -2.45 -11.06
C SER A 97 5.61 -2.07 -9.69
N SER A 98 4.89 -2.47 -8.66
CA SER A 98 5.34 -2.33 -7.29
C SER A 98 5.32 -3.67 -6.58
N MET A 99 6.20 -3.81 -5.58
CA MET A 99 6.13 -4.89 -4.64
C MET A 99 6.18 -4.27 -3.26
N ASP A 100 5.10 -4.45 -2.50
CA ASP A 100 4.96 -3.93 -1.15
C ASP A 100 5.20 -5.08 -0.18
N PHE A 101 6.24 -4.96 0.63
CA PHE A 101 6.59 -5.97 1.62
C PHE A 101 6.24 -5.48 3.00
N PHE A 102 5.30 -6.18 3.64
CA PHE A 102 4.82 -5.84 4.98
C PHE A 102 5.45 -6.76 6.03
N ILE A 103 5.84 -6.19 7.15
CA ILE A 103 6.19 -6.96 8.34
C ILE A 103 5.05 -6.76 9.34
N ILE A 104 4.43 -7.88 9.75
CA ILE A 104 3.26 -7.87 10.62
C ILE A 104 3.71 -8.12 12.06
N GLU A 105 3.28 -7.23 12.97
CA GLU A 105 3.51 -7.36 14.40
C GLU A 105 2.21 -7.01 15.12
N ASN A 106 1.83 -7.84 16.08
CA ASN A 106 0.62 -7.62 16.88
C ASN A 106 -0.64 -7.42 16.02
N GLY A 107 -0.76 -8.18 14.92
CA GLY A 107 -1.93 -8.16 14.05
C GLY A 107 -2.06 -6.94 13.14
N LYS A 108 -1.00 -6.14 12.99
CA LYS A 108 -0.99 -4.96 12.12
C LYS A 108 0.33 -4.89 11.36
N ALA A 109 0.32 -4.19 10.24
CA ALA A 109 1.56 -3.92 9.50
C ALA A 109 2.37 -2.88 10.29
N ALA A 110 3.53 -3.30 10.80
CA ALA A 110 4.44 -2.43 11.53
C ALA A 110 5.46 -1.77 10.61
N HIS A 111 5.81 -2.44 9.53
CA HIS A 111 6.74 -1.94 8.52
C HIS A 111 6.20 -2.24 7.13
N LEU A 112 6.42 -1.32 6.22
CA LEU A 112 6.08 -1.46 4.80
C LEU A 112 7.28 -0.99 3.98
N TYR A 113 7.86 -1.91 3.21
CA TYR A 113 8.93 -1.61 2.26
C TYR A 113 8.34 -1.60 0.85
N VAL A 114 8.53 -0.50 0.14
CA VAL A 114 7.97 -0.32 -1.19
C VAL A 114 9.09 -0.40 -2.23
N PHE A 115 8.97 -1.35 -3.14
CA PHE A 115 9.89 -1.54 -4.26
C PHE A 115 9.15 -1.16 -5.54
N MET A 116 9.77 -0.32 -6.36
CA MET A 116 9.17 0.20 -7.59
C MET A 116 10.03 -0.16 -8.78
N GLU A 117 9.38 -0.61 -9.86
CA GLU A 117 10.08 -0.89 -11.12
C GLU A 117 9.23 -0.42 -12.29
N PRO A 118 9.84 0.15 -13.35
CA PRO A 118 9.12 0.38 -14.60
C PRO A 118 8.70 -0.95 -15.20
N GLU A 119 7.52 -1.01 -15.83
CA GLU A 119 7.11 -2.22 -16.52
C GLU A 119 8.03 -2.49 -17.70
N ALA A 120 8.34 -3.75 -17.92
CA ALA A 120 9.10 -4.18 -19.09
C ALA A 120 8.26 -4.00 -20.35
N LEU A 121 8.84 -3.42 -21.36
CA LEU A 121 8.18 -3.21 -22.65
C LEU A 121 8.34 -4.40 -23.56
#